data_3b861742e428b788e9ef35078f7bb224
#
_entry.id   3b861742e428b788e9ef35078f7bb224
#
_cell.length_a   1.000
_cell.length_b   1.000
_cell.length_c   1.000
_cell.angle_alpha   90.00
_cell.angle_beta   90.00
_cell.angle_gamma   90.00
#
_symmetry.space_group_name_H-M   'P 1'
#
loop_
_entity.id
_entity.type
_entity.pdbx_description
1 polymer ?
#
loop_
_entity_poly.entity_id
_entity_poly.type
_entity_poly.pdbx_seq_one_letter_code
_entity_poly.pdbx_strand_id
1 'polypeptide(L)'
;MKKDDFYREHPLKILKYSAKNIWLLIFPLIRGLWAMKFDISQVYLWLRGAWFDIVVVILIILFGFAKWWFSKIRFTESAIIHKSGIFIRTKKVIPYENLASVTREYSFYLRVFNAVRIYVDTCAGVFKSHDMKLIFSKNKCNEFMKQVPQQEENGSGDYKYVPSIALIFFFSILFSSSFSGVLYIGAFFFQGGQVAQDALRKSLDQITAEVSKFLIVNIPYAVLTIIIIAFGTWLISFINNLIRYSRFKTRRCRHTIKVENGTITPRYFTICQDKINYYYLKQNLIMKIFRVMSVNVSCPGYGTSQNKNFPVLLPIETKRRIQGKLRDIAQIEFKYKRQYKPDILSSWQYIWLAVYLMIGILPIQLIVPKVAPQLSDAAWFITVMLEIPAVWYFIIRIAAHLTSGVTIDNGKIIIWYSKRYSMYTIIADTSKLVKVDIRQNWFQILISHKCSVGFYFNGEMSERHYVKSLKMKQAQEIKRRLLDKEN
;
A
#
# COMPACT_ATOMS: atom_id res chain seq x y z
N MET A 1 0.09 36.93 -15.13
CA MET A 1 -1.26 36.49 -14.72
C MET A 1 -1.67 37.25 -13.46
N LYS A 2 -2.91 37.79 -13.39
CA LYS A 2 -3.39 38.43 -12.16
C LYS A 2 -3.48 37.37 -11.05
N LYS A 3 -2.81 37.63 -9.92
CA LYS A 3 -2.71 36.73 -8.75
C LYS A 3 -4.06 36.36 -8.10
N ASP A 4 -5.17 36.90 -8.57
CA ASP A 4 -6.47 36.83 -7.93
C ASP A 4 -7.57 36.05 -8.66
N ASP A 5 -7.30 35.44 -9.79
CA ASP A 5 -8.32 34.76 -10.58
C ASP A 5 -8.62 33.33 -10.11
N PHE A 6 -9.91 33.00 -10.11
CA PHE A 6 -10.35 31.63 -9.88
C PHE A 6 -10.21 30.80 -11.16
N TYR A 7 -9.50 29.66 -11.06
CA TYR A 7 -9.28 28.73 -12.15
C TYR A 7 -10.25 27.54 -12.06
N ARG A 8 -10.64 26.99 -13.22
CA ARG A 8 -11.32 25.71 -13.28
C ARG A 8 -10.33 24.59 -13.45
N GLU A 9 -10.70 23.41 -12.96
CA GLU A 9 -9.94 22.19 -13.18
C GLU A 9 -10.06 21.74 -14.65
N HIS A 10 -9.23 20.78 -15.04
CA HIS A 10 -9.25 20.23 -16.40
C HIS A 10 -10.59 19.54 -16.69
N PRO A 11 -11.19 19.66 -17.90
CA PRO A 11 -12.48 19.05 -18.25
C PRO A 11 -12.55 17.53 -18.05
N LEU A 12 -11.43 16.81 -18.13
CA LEU A 12 -11.36 15.39 -17.79
C LEU A 12 -11.88 15.04 -16.39
N LYS A 13 -12.05 16.02 -15.52
CA LYS A 13 -12.67 15.81 -14.21
C LYS A 13 -14.15 15.47 -14.32
N ILE A 14 -14.83 15.93 -15.40
CA ILE A 14 -16.22 15.58 -15.73
C ILE A 14 -16.32 14.05 -15.85
N LEU A 15 -15.43 13.46 -16.64
CA LEU A 15 -15.39 12.01 -16.81
C LEU A 15 -15.21 11.28 -15.48
N LYS A 16 -14.38 11.79 -14.58
CA LYS A 16 -14.17 11.22 -13.25
C LYS A 16 -15.43 11.30 -12.35
N TYR A 17 -16.19 12.39 -12.44
CA TYR A 17 -17.43 12.55 -11.68
C TYR A 17 -18.54 11.62 -12.20
N SER A 18 -18.57 11.41 -13.51
CA SER A 18 -19.57 10.60 -14.19
C SER A 18 -19.22 9.10 -14.17
N ALA A 19 -17.94 8.73 -14.35
CA ALA A 19 -17.48 7.36 -14.59
C ALA A 19 -17.88 6.35 -13.50
N LYS A 20 -17.96 6.77 -12.23
CA LYS A 20 -18.33 5.86 -11.15
C LYS A 20 -19.73 5.28 -11.30
N ASN A 21 -20.65 6.07 -11.85
CA ASN A 21 -22.06 5.71 -11.96
C ASN A 21 -22.43 5.26 -13.39
N ILE A 22 -21.72 5.79 -14.39
CA ILE A 22 -21.95 5.46 -15.80
C ILE A 22 -21.54 4.02 -16.12
N TRP A 23 -20.50 3.48 -15.50
CA TRP A 23 -19.97 2.16 -15.84
C TRP A 23 -21.02 1.05 -15.75
N LEU A 24 -21.92 1.12 -14.77
CA LEU A 24 -23.01 0.16 -14.59
C LEU A 24 -24.03 0.17 -15.73
N LEU A 25 -24.22 1.31 -16.40
CA LEU A 25 -25.19 1.49 -17.46
C LEU A 25 -24.59 1.36 -18.87
N ILE A 26 -23.34 1.79 -19.04
CA ILE A 26 -22.64 1.68 -20.33
C ILE A 26 -22.40 0.21 -20.71
N PHE A 27 -22.11 -0.67 -19.77
CA PHE A 27 -21.85 -2.07 -20.07
C PHE A 27 -23.06 -2.81 -20.67
N PRO A 28 -24.28 -2.72 -20.14
CA PRO A 28 -25.48 -3.25 -20.77
C PRO A 28 -25.77 -2.64 -22.16
N LEU A 29 -25.58 -1.32 -22.32
CA LEU A 29 -25.76 -0.63 -23.58
C LEU A 29 -24.81 -1.12 -24.68
N ILE A 30 -23.52 -1.24 -24.37
CA ILE A 30 -22.50 -1.79 -25.30
C ILE A 30 -22.80 -3.25 -25.64
N ARG A 31 -23.19 -4.05 -24.64
CA ARG A 31 -23.56 -5.46 -24.85
C ARG A 31 -24.73 -5.60 -25.81
N GLY A 32 -25.76 -4.73 -25.67
CA GLY A 32 -26.88 -4.70 -26.58
C GLY A 32 -26.47 -4.37 -28.03
N LEU A 33 -25.61 -3.36 -28.21
CA LEU A 33 -25.05 -3.02 -29.53
C LEU A 33 -24.23 -4.14 -30.12
N TRP A 34 -23.40 -4.82 -29.31
CA TRP A 34 -22.59 -5.94 -29.78
C TRP A 34 -23.43 -7.17 -30.16
N ALA A 35 -24.49 -7.46 -29.42
CA ALA A 35 -25.41 -8.56 -29.73
C ALA A 35 -26.06 -8.39 -31.10
N MET A 36 -26.29 -7.15 -31.54
CA MET A 36 -26.83 -6.81 -32.87
C MET A 36 -25.76 -6.72 -33.97
N LYS A 37 -24.51 -7.10 -33.68
CA LYS A 37 -23.35 -7.01 -34.64
C LYS A 37 -23.21 -5.64 -35.33
N PHE A 38 -23.66 -4.56 -34.66
CA PHE A 38 -23.71 -3.18 -35.21
C PHE A 38 -24.55 -3.02 -36.48
N ASP A 39 -25.56 -3.87 -36.68
CA ASP A 39 -26.48 -3.75 -37.80
C ASP A 39 -27.31 -2.47 -37.68
N ILE A 40 -27.14 -1.56 -38.65
CA ILE A 40 -27.77 -0.24 -38.65
C ILE A 40 -29.33 -0.37 -38.71
N SER A 41 -29.85 -1.40 -39.33
CA SER A 41 -31.30 -1.62 -39.43
C SER A 41 -31.97 -1.90 -38.07
N GLN A 42 -31.24 -2.48 -37.14
CA GLN A 42 -31.71 -2.84 -35.79
C GLN A 42 -31.42 -1.75 -34.74
N VAL A 43 -30.65 -0.74 -35.05
CA VAL A 43 -30.31 0.35 -34.12
C VAL A 43 -31.55 1.10 -33.62
N TYR A 44 -32.56 1.27 -34.48
CA TYR A 44 -33.78 1.92 -34.07
C TYR A 44 -34.56 1.13 -33.00
N LEU A 45 -34.66 -0.18 -33.16
CA LEU A 45 -35.29 -1.07 -32.16
C LEU A 45 -34.50 -1.07 -30.84
N TRP A 46 -33.19 -1.08 -30.92
CA TRP A 46 -32.33 -0.98 -29.73
C TRP A 46 -32.50 0.38 -29.03
N LEU A 47 -32.50 1.48 -29.76
CA LEU A 47 -32.74 2.83 -29.21
C LEU A 47 -34.10 2.90 -28.51
N ARG A 48 -35.13 2.31 -29.09
CA ARG A 48 -36.47 2.27 -28.49
C ARG A 48 -36.52 1.43 -27.21
N GLY A 49 -35.70 0.40 -27.11
CA GLY A 49 -35.55 -0.41 -25.87
C GLY A 49 -34.67 0.22 -24.82
N ALA A 50 -33.63 0.93 -25.24
CA ALA A 50 -32.59 1.47 -24.36
C ALA A 50 -32.70 2.97 -24.04
N TRP A 51 -33.79 3.64 -24.51
CA TRP A 51 -33.96 5.10 -24.39
C TRP A 51 -33.82 5.61 -22.95
N PHE A 52 -34.37 4.87 -21.99
CA PHE A 52 -34.34 5.24 -20.58
C PHE A 52 -32.89 5.22 -20.05
N ASP A 53 -32.14 4.17 -20.35
CA ASP A 53 -30.71 4.06 -19.94
C ASP A 53 -29.89 5.17 -20.55
N ILE A 54 -30.15 5.52 -21.81
CA ILE A 54 -29.46 6.63 -22.50
C ILE A 54 -29.76 7.96 -21.82
N VAL A 55 -31.04 8.23 -21.48
CA VAL A 55 -31.44 9.45 -20.77
C VAL A 55 -30.73 9.52 -19.40
N VAL A 56 -30.70 8.42 -18.67
CA VAL A 56 -30.00 8.37 -17.35
C VAL A 56 -28.50 8.62 -17.51
N VAL A 57 -27.86 8.06 -18.54
CA VAL A 57 -26.44 8.34 -18.83
C VAL A 57 -26.23 9.83 -19.14
N ILE A 58 -27.07 10.44 -19.95
CA ILE A 58 -27.01 11.88 -20.27
C ILE A 58 -27.18 12.71 -18.99
N LEU A 59 -28.12 12.39 -18.13
CA LEU A 59 -28.32 13.08 -16.85
C LEU A 59 -27.11 12.97 -15.93
N ILE A 60 -26.48 11.81 -15.85
CA ILE A 60 -25.26 11.60 -15.07
C ILE A 60 -24.12 12.46 -15.63
N ILE A 61 -23.99 12.57 -16.96
CA ILE A 61 -22.95 13.40 -17.59
C ILE A 61 -23.23 14.89 -17.31
N LEU A 62 -24.49 15.33 -17.45
CA LEU A 62 -24.89 16.72 -17.16
C LEU A 62 -24.65 17.07 -15.70
N PHE A 63 -24.94 16.17 -14.77
CA PHE A 63 -24.65 16.36 -13.35
C PHE A 63 -23.13 16.43 -13.10
N GLY A 64 -22.35 15.58 -13.75
CA GLY A 64 -20.89 15.63 -13.73
C GLY A 64 -20.33 16.93 -14.26
N PHE A 65 -20.90 17.46 -15.35
CA PHE A 65 -20.57 18.76 -15.94
C PHE A 65 -20.91 19.92 -14.97
N ALA A 66 -22.11 19.93 -14.42
CA ALA A 66 -22.52 20.93 -13.44
C ALA A 66 -21.56 20.94 -12.23
N LYS A 67 -21.22 19.77 -11.69
CA LYS A 67 -20.26 19.66 -10.58
C LYS A 67 -18.86 20.21 -10.92
N TRP A 68 -18.40 19.97 -12.13
CA TRP A 68 -17.15 20.53 -12.63
C TRP A 68 -17.24 22.04 -12.80
N TRP A 69 -18.36 22.56 -13.33
CA TRP A 69 -18.59 23.99 -13.56
C TRP A 69 -18.52 24.81 -12.28
N PHE A 70 -19.09 24.29 -11.19
CA PHE A 70 -19.08 24.92 -9.88
C PHE A 70 -17.78 24.68 -9.07
N SER A 71 -16.86 23.85 -9.57
CA SER A 71 -15.56 23.60 -8.94
C SER A 71 -14.55 24.65 -9.42
N LYS A 72 -14.13 25.55 -8.52
CA LYS A 72 -13.18 26.63 -8.78
C LYS A 72 -12.04 26.61 -7.78
N ILE A 73 -10.83 26.91 -8.23
CA ILE A 73 -9.61 26.92 -7.40
C ILE A 73 -8.92 28.27 -7.56
N ARG A 74 -8.38 28.76 -6.46
CA ARG A 74 -7.57 29.97 -6.41
C ARG A 74 -6.31 29.68 -5.62
N PHE A 75 -5.19 30.12 -6.13
CA PHE A 75 -3.90 30.09 -5.45
C PHE A 75 -3.63 31.52 -4.94
N THR A 76 -3.46 31.66 -3.64
CA THR A 76 -3.02 32.89 -2.99
C THR A 76 -1.55 32.75 -2.59
N GLU A 77 -0.94 33.78 -2.07
CA GLU A 77 0.47 33.74 -1.60
C GLU A 77 0.65 32.80 -0.41
N SER A 78 -0.38 32.60 0.41
CA SER A 78 -0.31 31.83 1.67
C SER A 78 -1.10 30.54 1.65
N ALA A 79 -2.06 30.35 0.72
CA ALA A 79 -2.99 29.22 0.79
C ALA A 79 -3.57 28.81 -0.57
N ILE A 80 -4.04 27.58 -0.63
CA ILE A 80 -4.87 27.03 -1.71
C ILE A 80 -6.33 27.12 -1.30
N ILE A 81 -7.16 27.76 -2.09
CA ILE A 81 -8.59 27.90 -1.87
C ILE A 81 -9.34 27.09 -2.93
N HIS A 82 -10.11 26.13 -2.51
CA HIS A 82 -10.96 25.32 -3.38
C HIS A 82 -12.42 25.50 -3.01
N LYS A 83 -13.23 26.00 -3.95
CA LYS A 83 -14.67 26.11 -3.85
C LYS A 83 -15.31 25.03 -4.70
N SER A 84 -16.25 24.28 -4.16
CA SER A 84 -16.95 23.21 -4.87
C SER A 84 -18.34 22.98 -4.31
N GLY A 85 -19.20 22.33 -5.11
CA GLY A 85 -20.56 21.93 -4.74
C GLY A 85 -21.64 22.65 -5.54
N ILE A 86 -22.74 21.93 -5.82
CA ILE A 86 -23.91 22.42 -6.54
C ILE A 86 -24.95 22.92 -5.52
N PHE A 87 -25.45 22.01 -4.69
CA PHE A 87 -26.47 22.30 -3.66
C PHE A 87 -25.80 22.78 -2.36
N ILE A 88 -24.77 22.06 -1.89
CA ILE A 88 -24.00 22.42 -0.70
C ILE A 88 -22.66 22.98 -1.17
N ARG A 89 -22.45 24.26 -0.99
CA ARG A 89 -21.20 24.93 -1.35
C ARG A 89 -20.17 24.74 -0.26
N THR A 90 -19.04 24.12 -0.60
CA THR A 90 -17.91 23.92 0.31
C THR A 90 -16.75 24.82 -0.12
N LYS A 91 -16.13 25.51 0.85
CA LYS A 91 -14.89 26.27 0.67
C LYS A 91 -13.82 25.62 1.52
N LYS A 92 -12.81 25.00 0.88
CA LYS A 92 -11.62 24.44 1.56
C LYS A 92 -10.49 25.44 1.40
N VAL A 93 -9.84 25.79 2.50
CA VAL A 93 -8.65 26.65 2.53
C VAL A 93 -7.52 25.84 3.16
N ILE A 94 -6.43 25.67 2.42
CA ILE A 94 -5.26 24.91 2.88
C ILE A 94 -4.07 25.86 2.86
N PRO A 95 -3.57 26.33 4.03
CA PRO A 95 -2.33 27.09 4.12
C PRO A 95 -1.14 26.26 3.65
N TYR A 96 -0.18 26.87 2.96
CA TYR A 96 1.02 26.18 2.49
C TYR A 96 1.88 25.62 3.63
N GLU A 97 1.88 26.26 4.79
CA GLU A 97 2.60 25.82 6.00
C GLU A 97 2.10 24.47 6.53
N ASN A 98 0.82 24.16 6.30
CA ASN A 98 0.19 22.92 6.75
C ASN A 98 0.30 21.78 5.74
N LEU A 99 0.96 21.99 4.60
CA LEU A 99 1.18 20.95 3.60
C LEU A 99 2.16 19.90 4.13
N ALA A 100 1.72 18.65 4.16
CA ALA A 100 2.56 17.52 4.51
C ALA A 100 3.16 16.87 3.26
N SER A 101 2.34 16.68 2.22
CA SER A 101 2.82 16.14 0.96
C SER A 101 2.05 16.65 -0.25
N VAL A 102 2.76 16.76 -1.38
CA VAL A 102 2.17 17.05 -2.69
C VAL A 102 2.62 15.97 -3.67
N THR A 103 1.64 15.31 -4.30
CA THR A 103 1.89 14.23 -5.25
C THR A 103 1.40 14.61 -6.64
N ARG A 104 2.26 14.51 -7.65
CA ARG A 104 1.90 14.65 -9.06
C ARG A 104 1.89 13.27 -9.72
N GLU A 105 0.79 12.93 -10.38
CA GLU A 105 0.63 11.66 -11.09
C GLU A 105 0.32 11.90 -12.56
N TYR A 106 1.12 11.29 -13.43
CA TYR A 106 0.99 11.36 -14.88
C TYR A 106 0.47 10.01 -15.41
N SER A 107 -0.81 9.71 -15.17
CA SER A 107 -1.43 8.48 -15.71
C SER A 107 -1.44 8.52 -17.24
N PHE A 108 -1.36 7.35 -17.90
CA PHE A 108 -1.29 7.23 -19.37
C PHE A 108 -2.38 8.03 -20.08
N TYR A 109 -3.65 7.84 -19.67
CA TYR A 109 -4.78 8.56 -20.27
C TYR A 109 -4.77 10.07 -20.01
N LEU A 110 -4.24 10.53 -18.88
CA LEU A 110 -4.09 11.97 -18.59
C LEU A 110 -3.02 12.61 -19.48
N ARG A 111 -1.95 11.88 -19.80
CA ARG A 111 -0.88 12.38 -20.68
C ARG A 111 -1.35 12.63 -22.10
N VAL A 112 -2.25 11.78 -22.63
CA VAL A 112 -2.86 11.97 -23.96
C VAL A 112 -3.59 13.32 -24.04
N PHE A 113 -4.23 13.75 -22.97
CA PHE A 113 -4.95 15.02 -22.88
C PHE A 113 -4.12 16.15 -22.22
N ASN A 114 -2.81 16.00 -22.13
CA ASN A 114 -1.89 16.98 -21.50
C ASN A 114 -2.31 17.38 -20.07
N ALA A 115 -2.89 16.46 -19.32
CA ALA A 115 -3.39 16.65 -17.97
C ALA A 115 -2.52 15.94 -16.92
N VAL A 116 -2.50 16.50 -15.71
CA VAL A 116 -1.77 15.99 -14.55
C VAL A 116 -2.72 15.95 -13.37
N ARG A 117 -2.67 14.87 -12.61
CA ARG A 117 -3.40 14.76 -11.35
C ARG A 117 -2.49 15.18 -10.21
N ILE A 118 -2.99 16.07 -9.36
CA ILE A 118 -2.30 16.54 -8.17
C ILE A 118 -3.10 16.11 -6.95
N TYR A 119 -2.41 15.54 -5.99
CA TYR A 119 -2.93 15.28 -4.66
C TYR A 119 -2.22 16.18 -3.68
N VAL A 120 -2.99 16.80 -2.80
CA VAL A 120 -2.50 17.69 -1.76
C VAL A 120 -3.00 17.15 -0.43
N ASP A 121 -2.09 16.96 0.50
CA ASP A 121 -2.39 16.41 1.82
C ASP A 121 -1.77 17.27 2.91
N THR A 122 -2.54 17.47 3.99
CA THR A 122 -2.16 18.25 5.16
C THR A 122 -1.83 17.34 6.35
N CYS A 123 -1.26 17.91 7.39
CA CYS A 123 -0.96 17.19 8.63
C CYS A 123 -2.21 16.66 9.34
N ALA A 124 -3.38 17.27 9.12
CA ALA A 124 -4.67 16.86 9.67
C ALA A 124 -5.39 15.83 8.80
N GLY A 125 -4.83 15.45 7.66
CA GLY A 125 -5.44 14.54 6.68
C GLY A 125 -5.65 13.13 7.24
N VAL A 126 -6.75 12.52 6.83
CA VAL A 126 -7.04 11.12 7.16
C VAL A 126 -6.25 10.22 6.24
N PHE A 127 -5.50 9.24 6.78
CA PHE A 127 -4.67 8.31 6.00
C PHE A 127 -5.41 7.54 4.89
N LYS A 128 -6.75 7.50 4.92
CA LYS A 128 -7.56 6.76 3.94
C LYS A 128 -7.93 7.58 2.71
N SER A 129 -7.85 8.89 2.75
CA SER A 129 -8.25 9.77 1.63
C SER A 129 -7.34 10.99 1.56
N HIS A 130 -7.09 11.46 0.35
CA HIS A 130 -6.41 12.75 0.15
C HIS A 130 -7.35 13.90 0.50
N ASP A 131 -6.79 14.96 1.10
CA ASP A 131 -7.56 16.16 1.45
C ASP A 131 -8.07 16.90 0.22
N MET A 132 -7.25 16.95 -0.85
CA MET A 132 -7.63 17.56 -2.10
C MET A 132 -7.08 16.77 -3.30
N LYS A 133 -7.93 16.56 -4.32
CA LYS A 133 -7.60 15.87 -5.58
C LYS A 133 -7.95 16.79 -6.75
N LEU A 134 -6.94 17.27 -7.45
CA LEU A 134 -7.05 18.22 -8.53
C LEU A 134 -6.58 17.61 -9.85
N ILE A 135 -7.14 18.05 -10.96
CA ILE A 135 -6.66 17.74 -12.31
C ILE A 135 -6.41 19.05 -13.04
N PHE A 136 -5.16 19.28 -13.43
CA PHE A 136 -4.75 20.47 -14.17
C PHE A 136 -4.11 20.11 -15.50
N SER A 137 -4.04 21.08 -16.41
CA SER A 137 -3.11 20.99 -17.54
C SER A 137 -1.67 21.04 -17.04
N LYS A 138 -0.73 20.49 -17.81
CA LYS A 138 0.70 20.45 -17.46
C LYS A 138 1.26 21.84 -17.15
N ASN A 139 0.87 22.86 -17.93
CA ASN A 139 1.33 24.23 -17.72
C ASN A 139 0.85 24.82 -16.39
N LYS A 140 -0.43 24.67 -16.06
CA LYS A 140 -1.00 25.10 -14.77
C LYS A 140 -0.43 24.33 -13.58
N CYS A 141 -0.11 23.04 -13.77
CA CYS A 141 0.58 22.24 -12.77
C CYS A 141 1.95 22.83 -12.45
N ASN A 142 2.75 23.16 -13.46
CA ASN A 142 4.08 23.75 -13.28
C ASN A 142 4.01 25.12 -12.59
N GLU A 143 3.01 25.93 -12.93
CA GLU A 143 2.78 27.22 -12.29
C GLU A 143 2.40 27.05 -10.81
N PHE A 144 1.46 26.15 -10.50
CA PHE A 144 1.12 25.79 -9.12
C PHE A 144 2.36 25.38 -8.32
N MET A 145 3.21 24.55 -8.92
CA MET A 145 4.40 24.06 -8.23
C MET A 145 5.42 25.16 -7.92
N LYS A 146 5.48 26.21 -8.72
CA LYS A 146 6.33 27.39 -8.43
C LYS A 146 5.81 28.24 -7.26
N GLN A 147 4.51 28.21 -7.01
CA GLN A 147 3.88 28.98 -5.93
C GLN A 147 3.93 28.26 -4.57
N VAL A 148 4.18 26.94 -4.57
CA VAL A 148 4.36 26.20 -3.32
C VAL A 148 5.72 26.52 -2.73
N PRO A 149 5.83 27.20 -1.58
CA PRO A 149 7.10 27.74 -1.05
C PRO A 149 8.21 26.71 -0.80
N GLN A 150 7.84 25.43 -0.74
CA GLN A 150 8.74 24.30 -0.46
C GLN A 150 9.51 23.80 -1.70
N GLN A 151 9.38 24.47 -2.85
CA GLN A 151 9.96 24.02 -4.12
C GLN A 151 10.99 24.97 -4.72
N GLU A 152 11.96 25.44 -3.98
CA GLU A 152 13.16 25.98 -4.62
C GLU A 152 13.84 24.88 -5.44
N GLU A 153 13.61 24.90 -6.76
CA GLU A 153 14.17 23.94 -7.72
C GLU A 153 15.69 23.99 -7.87
N ASN A 154 16.34 25.07 -7.42
CA ASN A 154 17.73 25.41 -7.74
C ASN A 154 18.75 25.20 -6.62
N GLY A 155 18.39 24.56 -5.51
CA GLY A 155 19.42 24.01 -4.65
C GLY A 155 19.97 22.74 -5.32
N SER A 156 21.26 22.70 -5.63
CA SER A 156 21.98 21.46 -5.90
C SER A 156 21.58 20.48 -4.81
N GLY A 157 20.71 19.50 -5.16
CA GLY A 157 20.08 18.62 -4.17
C GLY A 157 21.20 17.93 -3.41
N ASP A 158 21.26 18.13 -2.10
CA ASP A 158 22.37 17.70 -1.26
C ASP A 158 22.66 16.22 -1.37
N TYR A 159 21.65 15.43 -1.72
CA TYR A 159 21.81 13.99 -1.88
C TYR A 159 20.81 13.38 -2.88
N LYS A 160 21.32 12.49 -3.74
CA LYS A 160 20.52 11.74 -4.73
C LYS A 160 20.78 10.24 -4.58
N TYR A 161 19.71 9.48 -4.42
CA TYR A 161 19.73 8.01 -4.42
C TYR A 161 19.02 7.45 -5.64
N VAL A 162 19.69 6.55 -6.33
CA VAL A 162 19.12 5.75 -7.43
C VAL A 162 19.48 4.29 -7.17
N PRO A 163 18.51 3.41 -6.95
CA PRO A 163 18.77 1.99 -6.78
C PRO A 163 19.22 1.36 -8.09
N SER A 164 20.05 0.33 -8.03
CA SER A 164 20.38 -0.47 -9.22
C SER A 164 19.15 -1.24 -9.73
N ILE A 165 19.12 -1.55 -11.01
CA ILE A 165 18.02 -2.32 -11.63
C ILE A 165 17.87 -3.69 -10.95
N ALA A 166 18.99 -4.34 -10.62
CA ALA A 166 19.00 -5.62 -9.90
C ALA A 166 18.30 -5.52 -8.52
N LEU A 167 18.50 -4.41 -7.78
CA LEU A 167 17.81 -4.19 -6.51
C LEU A 167 16.31 -3.97 -6.69
N ILE A 168 15.89 -3.28 -7.75
CA ILE A 168 14.46 -3.09 -8.06
C ILE A 168 13.82 -4.44 -8.45
N PHE A 169 14.52 -5.25 -9.25
CA PHE A 169 14.08 -6.59 -9.61
C PHE A 169 13.88 -7.47 -8.37
N PHE A 170 14.88 -7.54 -7.50
CA PHE A 170 14.82 -8.29 -6.25
C PHE A 170 13.71 -7.78 -5.31
N PHE A 171 13.55 -6.46 -5.20
CA PHE A 171 12.44 -5.85 -4.47
C PHE A 171 11.09 -6.28 -5.03
N SER A 172 10.93 -6.28 -6.36
CA SER A 172 9.69 -6.65 -7.03
C SER A 172 9.32 -8.11 -6.78
N ILE A 173 10.29 -9.03 -6.75
CA ILE A 173 10.09 -10.43 -6.37
C ILE A 173 9.59 -10.54 -4.93
N LEU A 174 10.27 -9.89 -4.00
CA LEU A 174 9.98 -10.00 -2.57
C LEU A 174 8.64 -9.38 -2.14
N PHE A 175 8.17 -8.37 -2.89
CA PHE A 175 6.93 -7.65 -2.60
C PHE A 175 5.78 -8.02 -3.54
N SER A 176 5.99 -8.94 -4.48
CA SER A 176 4.89 -9.45 -5.29
C SER A 176 3.94 -10.30 -4.44
N SER A 177 2.65 -10.11 -4.64
CA SER A 177 1.60 -10.81 -3.92
C SER A 177 0.71 -11.55 -4.91
N SER A 178 0.62 -12.88 -4.76
CA SER A 178 -0.29 -13.70 -5.57
C SER A 178 -1.75 -13.32 -5.35
N PHE A 179 -2.11 -12.85 -4.16
CA PHE A 179 -3.50 -12.53 -3.82
C PHE A 179 -4.10 -11.42 -4.69
N SER A 180 -3.33 -10.38 -5.02
CA SER A 180 -3.80 -9.32 -5.91
C SER A 180 -4.07 -9.84 -7.33
N GLY A 181 -3.25 -10.77 -7.82
CA GLY A 181 -3.45 -11.39 -9.12
C GLY A 181 -4.69 -12.28 -9.16
N VAL A 182 -4.94 -13.08 -8.11
CA VAL A 182 -6.17 -13.88 -7.98
C VAL A 182 -7.42 -12.99 -8.04
N LEU A 183 -7.40 -11.83 -7.38
CA LEU A 183 -8.51 -10.87 -7.45
C LEU A 183 -8.72 -10.33 -8.87
N TYR A 184 -7.64 -10.04 -9.62
CA TYR A 184 -7.75 -9.58 -11.02
C TYR A 184 -8.32 -10.68 -11.93
N ILE A 185 -7.84 -11.91 -11.83
CA ILE A 185 -8.36 -13.05 -12.60
C ILE A 185 -9.81 -13.32 -12.20
N GLY A 186 -10.12 -13.32 -10.91
CA GLY A 186 -11.49 -13.48 -10.42
C GLY A 186 -12.42 -12.39 -10.94
N ALA A 187 -12.03 -11.11 -10.89
CA ALA A 187 -12.83 -10.01 -11.42
C ALA A 187 -13.07 -10.15 -12.93
N PHE A 188 -12.03 -10.53 -13.70
CA PHE A 188 -12.15 -10.80 -15.13
C PHE A 188 -13.11 -11.97 -15.41
N PHE A 189 -13.02 -13.06 -14.62
CA PHE A 189 -13.87 -14.23 -14.74
C PHE A 189 -15.35 -13.88 -14.49
N PHE A 190 -15.65 -13.10 -13.43
CA PHE A 190 -17.01 -12.70 -13.09
C PHE A 190 -17.60 -11.65 -14.04
N GLN A 191 -16.76 -10.74 -14.58
CA GLN A 191 -17.21 -9.66 -15.46
C GLN A 191 -17.24 -10.04 -16.95
N GLY A 192 -16.44 -11.05 -17.34
CA GLY A 192 -16.26 -11.41 -18.75
C GLY A 192 -17.40 -12.21 -19.38
N GLY A 193 -18.40 -12.63 -18.61
CA GLY A 193 -19.51 -13.45 -19.10
C GLY A 193 -19.07 -14.86 -19.54
N GLN A 194 -20.01 -15.66 -20.08
CA GLN A 194 -19.79 -17.06 -20.45
C GLN A 194 -18.63 -17.24 -21.45
N VAL A 195 -18.52 -16.40 -22.47
CA VAL A 195 -17.48 -16.51 -23.50
C VAL A 195 -16.05 -16.37 -22.94
N ALA A 196 -15.84 -15.43 -22.01
CA ALA A 196 -14.54 -15.25 -21.38
C ALA A 196 -14.25 -16.38 -20.38
N GLN A 197 -15.28 -16.91 -19.73
CA GLN A 197 -15.16 -18.08 -18.84
C GLN A 197 -14.74 -19.33 -19.60
N ASP A 198 -15.38 -19.62 -20.75
CA ASP A 198 -15.07 -20.77 -21.57
C ASP A 198 -13.68 -20.69 -22.23
N ALA A 199 -13.30 -19.49 -22.71
CA ALA A 199 -11.97 -19.27 -23.26
C ALA A 199 -10.86 -19.45 -22.20
N LEU A 200 -11.07 -18.94 -20.99
CA LEU A 200 -10.11 -19.08 -19.89
C LEU A 200 -10.00 -20.54 -19.43
N ARG A 201 -11.13 -21.22 -19.31
CA ARG A 201 -11.16 -22.65 -18.99
C ARG A 201 -10.36 -23.46 -19.99
N LYS A 202 -10.67 -23.32 -21.28
CA LYS A 202 -9.99 -24.05 -22.35
C LYS A 202 -8.49 -23.78 -22.37
N SER A 203 -8.06 -22.52 -22.16
CA SER A 203 -6.64 -22.17 -22.10
C SER A 203 -5.95 -22.77 -20.85
N LEU A 204 -6.60 -22.76 -19.69
CA LEU A 204 -6.06 -23.40 -18.48
C LEU A 204 -5.94 -24.91 -18.64
N ASP A 205 -6.94 -25.55 -19.23
CA ASP A 205 -6.93 -26.99 -19.48
C ASP A 205 -5.81 -27.39 -20.44
N GLN A 206 -5.56 -26.62 -21.50
CA GLN A 206 -4.45 -26.84 -22.43
C GLN A 206 -3.08 -26.69 -21.72
N ILE A 207 -2.87 -25.58 -21.01
CA ILE A 207 -1.61 -25.34 -20.28
C ILE A 207 -1.36 -26.41 -19.23
N THR A 208 -2.40 -26.82 -18.52
CA THR A 208 -2.30 -27.85 -17.48
C THR A 208 -1.97 -29.21 -18.08
N ALA A 209 -2.55 -29.57 -19.23
CA ALA A 209 -2.24 -30.79 -19.93
C ALA A 209 -0.80 -30.83 -20.48
N GLU A 210 -0.28 -29.71 -20.99
CA GLU A 210 1.11 -29.61 -21.44
C GLU A 210 2.10 -29.70 -20.27
N VAL A 211 1.85 -28.97 -19.17
CA VAL A 211 2.71 -28.99 -17.99
C VAL A 211 2.70 -30.35 -17.30
N SER A 212 1.55 -31.07 -17.27
CA SER A 212 1.48 -32.40 -16.70
C SER A 212 2.30 -33.43 -17.49
N LYS A 213 2.42 -33.29 -18.82
CA LYS A 213 3.27 -34.14 -19.65
C LYS A 213 4.76 -33.90 -19.40
N PHE A 214 5.14 -32.65 -19.06
CA PHE A 214 6.53 -32.28 -18.78
C PHE A 214 6.96 -32.66 -17.35
N LEU A 215 6.05 -32.61 -16.39
CA LEU A 215 6.31 -33.04 -15.02
C LEU A 215 6.02 -34.54 -14.88
N ILE A 216 7.06 -35.36 -14.79
CA ILE A 216 6.99 -36.84 -14.55
C ILE A 216 6.47 -37.13 -13.12
N VAL A 217 5.59 -36.34 -12.58
CA VAL A 217 5.08 -36.48 -11.18
C VAL A 217 3.57 -36.64 -11.23
N ASN A 218 3.03 -37.64 -10.57
CA ASN A 218 1.58 -37.87 -10.38
C ASN A 218 0.96 -36.78 -9.46
N ILE A 219 0.92 -35.53 -9.94
CA ILE A 219 0.24 -34.43 -9.22
C ILE A 219 -1.24 -34.45 -9.66
N PRO A 220 -2.19 -34.41 -8.71
CA PRO A 220 -3.60 -34.26 -9.06
C PRO A 220 -3.84 -33.04 -9.94
N TYR A 221 -4.59 -33.20 -11.02
CA TYR A 221 -4.85 -32.15 -12.02
C TYR A 221 -5.35 -30.83 -11.42
N ALA A 222 -6.25 -30.92 -10.43
CA ALA A 222 -6.76 -29.75 -9.73
C ALA A 222 -5.66 -28.95 -9.01
N VAL A 223 -4.67 -29.63 -8.43
CA VAL A 223 -3.55 -29.00 -7.73
C VAL A 223 -2.63 -28.30 -8.71
N LEU A 224 -2.32 -28.93 -9.83
CA LEU A 224 -1.51 -28.35 -10.89
C LEU A 224 -2.17 -27.06 -11.42
N THR A 225 -3.48 -27.07 -11.64
CA THR A 225 -4.26 -25.88 -12.04
C THR A 225 -4.13 -24.74 -11.02
N ILE A 226 -4.24 -25.04 -9.72
CA ILE A 226 -4.07 -24.04 -8.66
C ILE A 226 -2.65 -23.45 -8.66
N ILE A 227 -1.62 -24.29 -8.86
CA ILE A 227 -0.22 -23.84 -8.92
C ILE A 227 -0.02 -22.90 -10.12
N ILE A 228 -0.54 -23.25 -11.29
CA ILE A 228 -0.43 -22.43 -12.51
C ILE A 228 -1.11 -21.07 -12.31
N ILE A 229 -2.32 -21.06 -11.74
CA ILE A 229 -3.05 -19.83 -11.42
C ILE A 229 -2.25 -18.98 -10.41
N ALA A 230 -1.75 -19.58 -9.35
CA ALA A 230 -0.97 -18.90 -8.32
C ALA A 230 0.33 -18.30 -8.90
N PHE A 231 1.04 -19.03 -9.75
CA PHE A 231 2.25 -18.57 -10.42
C PHE A 231 1.95 -17.43 -11.41
N GLY A 232 0.94 -17.59 -12.25
CA GLY A 232 0.52 -16.55 -13.19
C GLY A 232 0.12 -15.25 -12.50
N THR A 233 -0.64 -15.34 -11.40
CA THR A 233 -1.04 -14.18 -10.61
C THR A 233 0.15 -13.52 -9.89
N TRP A 234 1.12 -14.33 -9.42
CA TRP A 234 2.36 -13.82 -8.86
C TRP A 234 3.18 -13.08 -9.93
N LEU A 235 3.30 -13.64 -11.14
CA LEU A 235 4.02 -13.03 -12.26
C LEU A 235 3.41 -11.67 -12.65
N ILE A 236 2.08 -11.59 -12.74
CA ILE A 236 1.38 -10.32 -13.00
C ILE A 236 1.69 -9.30 -11.90
N SER A 237 1.64 -9.70 -10.64
CA SER A 237 1.98 -8.84 -9.50
C SER A 237 3.45 -8.39 -9.55
N PHE A 238 4.36 -9.29 -9.90
CA PHE A 238 5.78 -9.00 -10.06
C PHE A 238 6.04 -7.97 -11.16
N ILE A 239 5.49 -8.17 -12.35
CA ILE A 239 5.62 -7.23 -13.49
C ILE A 239 5.04 -5.86 -13.12
N ASN A 240 3.88 -5.83 -12.48
CA ASN A 240 3.25 -4.59 -12.04
C ASN A 240 4.13 -3.83 -11.01
N ASN A 241 4.76 -4.53 -10.07
CA ASN A 241 5.71 -3.92 -9.13
C ASN A 241 6.97 -3.43 -9.85
N LEU A 242 7.51 -4.20 -10.80
CA LEU A 242 8.69 -3.81 -11.57
C LEU A 242 8.43 -2.51 -12.35
N ILE A 243 7.29 -2.40 -13.04
CA ILE A 243 6.87 -1.19 -13.75
C ILE A 243 6.67 -0.01 -12.79
N ARG A 244 6.09 -0.25 -11.64
CA ARG A 244 5.79 0.78 -10.63
C ARG A 244 7.04 1.37 -10.00
N TYR A 245 8.03 0.53 -9.69
CA TYR A 245 9.28 0.95 -9.04
C TYR A 245 10.42 1.19 -10.03
N SER A 246 10.18 1.01 -11.33
CA SER A 246 11.14 1.40 -12.36
C SER A 246 11.40 2.92 -12.28
N ARG A 247 12.63 3.34 -12.65
CA ARG A 247 13.09 4.73 -12.60
C ARG A 247 12.96 5.37 -11.22
N PHE A 248 13.05 4.57 -10.17
CA PHE A 248 12.96 5.05 -8.81
C PHE A 248 14.14 5.98 -8.49
N LYS A 249 13.82 7.17 -7.93
CA LYS A 249 14.82 8.14 -7.48
C LYS A 249 14.33 8.81 -6.21
N THR A 250 15.21 8.98 -5.24
CA THR A 250 14.97 9.79 -4.05
C THR A 250 15.99 10.90 -4.02
N ARG A 251 15.54 12.13 -3.81
CA ARG A 251 16.39 13.31 -3.67
C ARG A 251 16.02 14.05 -2.39
N ARG A 252 17.00 14.53 -1.69
CA ARG A 252 16.82 15.46 -0.59
C ARG A 252 17.07 16.88 -1.09
N CYS A 253 16.19 17.81 -0.74
CA CYS A 253 16.30 19.22 -1.06
C CYS A 253 16.00 20.01 0.23
N ARG A 254 17.02 20.47 0.96
CA ARG A 254 16.89 21.18 2.26
C ARG A 254 15.88 20.52 3.21
N HIS A 255 14.65 21.05 3.29
CA HIS A 255 13.57 20.58 4.18
C HIS A 255 12.58 19.62 3.52
N THR A 256 12.81 19.21 2.26
CA THR A 256 11.89 18.34 1.53
C THR A 256 12.59 17.12 0.98
N ILE A 257 11.85 16.01 0.93
CA ILE A 257 12.28 14.77 0.29
C ILE A 257 11.42 14.58 -0.96
N LYS A 258 12.07 14.50 -2.13
CA LYS A 258 11.41 14.25 -3.41
C LYS A 258 11.61 12.79 -3.80
N VAL A 259 10.53 12.07 -4.07
CA VAL A 259 10.55 10.68 -4.53
C VAL A 259 9.89 10.61 -5.90
N GLU A 260 10.59 10.02 -6.85
CA GLU A 260 10.11 9.80 -8.22
C GLU A 260 10.05 8.29 -8.48
N ASN A 261 8.98 7.80 -9.07
CA ASN A 261 8.87 6.40 -9.48
C ASN A 261 7.90 6.17 -10.64
N GLY A 262 8.01 5.03 -11.28
CA GLY A 262 7.11 4.54 -12.32
C GLY A 262 7.48 4.98 -13.73
N THR A 263 7.27 4.08 -14.70
CA THR A 263 7.50 4.33 -16.13
C THR A 263 6.18 4.62 -16.86
N ILE A 264 5.18 3.76 -16.69
CA ILE A 264 3.87 3.91 -17.35
C ILE A 264 3.09 5.05 -16.71
N THR A 265 3.07 5.11 -15.38
CA THR A 265 2.43 6.18 -14.61
C THR A 265 3.48 6.87 -13.72
N PRO A 266 4.28 7.80 -14.26
CA PRO A 266 5.26 8.51 -13.45
C PRO A 266 4.57 9.27 -12.32
N ARG A 267 5.15 9.17 -11.13
CA ARG A 267 4.69 9.84 -9.93
C ARG A 267 5.84 10.57 -9.28
N TYR A 268 5.56 11.79 -8.86
CA TYR A 268 6.49 12.67 -8.19
C TYR A 268 5.89 13.08 -6.86
N PHE A 269 6.51 12.63 -5.77
CA PHE A 269 6.11 12.96 -4.41
C PHE A 269 7.06 14.01 -3.87
N THR A 270 6.52 15.05 -3.29
CA THR A 270 7.26 16.04 -2.50
C THR A 270 6.74 15.95 -1.07
N ILE A 271 7.60 15.60 -0.14
CA ILE A 271 7.29 15.34 1.27
C ILE A 271 8.03 16.35 2.11
N CYS A 272 7.34 17.03 3.00
CA CYS A 272 7.95 17.93 3.98
C CYS A 272 8.57 17.10 5.11
N GLN A 273 9.87 17.28 5.38
CA GLN A 273 10.61 16.49 6.36
C GLN A 273 10.07 16.68 7.78
N ASP A 274 9.70 17.89 8.15
CA ASP A 274 9.18 18.24 9.49
C ASP A 274 7.80 17.63 9.78
N LYS A 275 7.06 17.26 8.71
CA LYS A 275 5.72 16.66 8.78
C LYS A 275 5.75 15.14 8.74
N ILE A 276 6.93 14.53 8.75
CA ILE A 276 7.09 13.09 8.84
C ILE A 276 6.87 12.67 10.31
N ASN A 277 6.01 11.67 10.52
CA ASN A 277 5.72 11.15 11.85
C ASN A 277 6.81 10.19 12.32
N TYR A 278 7.19 9.23 11.47
CA TYR A 278 8.29 8.30 11.74
C TYR A 278 8.80 7.66 10.45
N TYR A 279 10.00 7.14 10.54
CA TYR A 279 10.60 6.26 9.53
C TYR A 279 10.51 4.82 10.00
N TYR A 280 10.27 3.90 9.07
CA TYR A 280 10.27 2.49 9.43
C TYR A 280 11.00 1.63 8.41
N LEU A 281 11.79 0.72 8.95
CA LEU A 281 12.49 -0.30 8.19
C LEU A 281 11.61 -1.54 8.16
N LYS A 282 11.33 -2.05 6.98
CA LYS A 282 10.52 -3.25 6.79
C LYS A 282 11.37 -4.37 6.26
N GLN A 283 11.27 -5.53 6.90
CA GLN A 283 11.91 -6.78 6.49
C GLN A 283 10.91 -7.93 6.53
N ASN A 284 10.94 -8.80 5.55
CA ASN A 284 10.38 -10.15 5.66
C ASN A 284 11.53 -11.15 5.99
N LEU A 285 11.18 -12.43 6.19
CA LEU A 285 12.19 -13.44 6.55
C LEU A 285 13.25 -13.59 5.46
N ILE A 286 12.87 -13.59 4.19
CA ILE A 286 13.79 -13.70 3.05
C ILE A 286 14.75 -12.49 3.02
N MET A 287 14.22 -11.27 3.16
CA MET A 287 15.04 -10.07 3.25
C MET A 287 16.04 -10.12 4.40
N LYS A 288 15.65 -10.74 5.52
CA LYS A 288 16.54 -10.90 6.68
C LYS A 288 17.68 -11.88 6.39
N ILE A 289 17.42 -12.98 5.69
CA ILE A 289 18.45 -13.94 5.23
C ILE A 289 19.47 -13.22 4.33
N PHE A 290 19.00 -12.44 3.36
CA PHE A 290 19.85 -11.65 2.45
C PHE A 290 20.41 -10.36 3.08
N ARG A 291 20.13 -10.08 4.38
CA ARG A 291 20.59 -8.88 5.12
C ARG A 291 20.23 -7.56 4.43
N VAL A 292 19.07 -7.53 3.76
CA VAL A 292 18.51 -6.35 3.11
C VAL A 292 17.24 -5.88 3.81
N MET A 293 16.89 -4.61 3.65
CA MET A 293 15.67 -4.03 4.19
C MET A 293 15.17 -2.87 3.32
N SER A 294 13.88 -2.58 3.40
CA SER A 294 13.24 -1.44 2.76
C SER A 294 13.06 -0.33 3.78
N VAL A 295 13.37 0.90 3.40
CA VAL A 295 13.09 2.09 4.21
C VAL A 295 11.83 2.75 3.72
N ASN A 296 10.91 2.97 4.63
CA ASN A 296 9.63 3.58 4.37
C ASN A 296 9.43 4.77 5.34
N VAL A 297 8.46 5.62 5.02
CA VAL A 297 8.14 6.78 5.85
C VAL A 297 6.64 6.85 6.11
N SER A 298 6.27 7.26 7.31
CA SER A 298 4.89 7.61 7.65
C SER A 298 4.73 9.12 7.56
N CYS A 299 4.03 9.57 6.52
CA CYS A 299 3.70 10.97 6.30
C CYS A 299 2.28 11.05 5.73
N PRO A 300 1.44 12.02 6.15
CA PRO A 300 0.13 12.22 5.57
C PRO A 300 0.20 12.34 4.03
N GLY A 301 -0.68 11.64 3.33
CA GLY A 301 -0.75 11.63 1.87
C GLY A 301 0.27 10.77 1.14
N TYR A 302 1.36 10.37 1.79
CA TYR A 302 2.34 9.48 1.18
C TYR A 302 2.09 8.03 1.59
N GLY A 303 1.76 7.18 0.62
CA GLY A 303 1.46 5.77 0.87
C GLY A 303 0.04 5.50 1.37
N THR A 304 -0.92 6.38 1.10
CA THR A 304 -2.33 6.17 1.43
C THR A 304 -2.89 4.94 0.74
N SER A 305 -3.87 4.28 1.37
CA SER A 305 -4.52 3.07 0.85
C SER A 305 -5.16 3.26 -0.54
N GLN A 306 -5.57 4.47 -0.89
CA GLN A 306 -6.14 4.79 -2.20
C GLN A 306 -5.11 4.75 -3.34
N ASN A 307 -3.87 5.09 -3.07
CA ASN A 307 -2.82 5.07 -4.09
C ASN A 307 -2.18 3.70 -4.28
N LYS A 308 -2.52 2.71 -3.44
CA LYS A 308 -1.92 1.36 -3.42
C LYS A 308 -0.38 1.37 -3.47
N ASN A 309 0.24 2.48 -3.11
CA ASN A 309 1.69 2.63 -3.09
C ASN A 309 2.23 2.40 -1.69
N PHE A 310 3.31 1.68 -1.62
CA PHE A 310 4.08 1.64 -0.38
C PHE A 310 4.78 3.00 -0.20
N PRO A 311 4.81 3.56 1.01
CA PRO A 311 5.49 4.82 1.31
C PRO A 311 7.01 4.64 1.36
N VAL A 312 7.62 4.23 0.25
CA VAL A 312 9.01 3.79 0.16
C VAL A 312 9.94 4.96 -0.12
N LEU A 313 10.94 5.17 0.73
CA LEU A 313 12.06 6.09 0.49
C LEU A 313 13.24 5.37 -0.18
N LEU A 314 13.56 4.16 0.30
CA LEU A 314 14.57 3.29 -0.26
C LEU A 314 13.93 1.92 -0.47
N PRO A 315 13.74 1.47 -1.73
CA PRO A 315 13.07 0.21 -2.03
C PRO A 315 13.74 -0.98 -1.35
N ILE A 316 15.04 -1.07 -1.52
CA ILE A 316 15.84 -2.10 -0.88
C ILE A 316 17.27 -1.61 -0.70
N GLU A 317 17.85 -1.89 0.48
CA GLU A 317 19.25 -1.57 0.78
C GLU A 317 19.83 -2.57 1.76
N THR A 318 21.16 -2.74 1.72
CA THR A 318 21.86 -3.63 2.65
C THR A 318 21.93 -3.01 4.04
N LYS A 319 21.88 -3.86 5.07
CA LYS A 319 21.96 -3.43 6.48
C LYS A 319 23.19 -2.56 6.78
N ARG A 320 24.31 -2.81 6.07
CA ARG A 320 25.57 -2.05 6.26
C ARG A 320 25.46 -0.61 5.74
N ARG A 321 24.81 -0.41 4.60
CA ARG A 321 24.73 0.91 3.92
C ARG A 321 23.55 1.76 4.37
N ILE A 322 22.56 1.16 5.00
CA ILE A 322 21.29 1.83 5.29
C ILE A 322 21.45 2.98 6.29
N GLN A 323 22.33 2.84 7.28
CA GLN A 323 22.57 3.90 8.26
C GLN A 323 23.16 5.15 7.62
N GLY A 324 24.18 5.00 6.77
CA GLY A 324 24.76 6.13 6.02
C GLY A 324 23.71 6.80 5.14
N LYS A 325 22.93 6.02 4.37
CA LYS A 325 21.90 6.57 3.50
C LYS A 325 20.74 7.25 4.25
N LEU A 326 20.35 6.73 5.41
CA LEU A 326 19.35 7.39 6.26
C LEU A 326 19.88 8.69 6.86
N ARG A 327 21.16 8.75 7.25
CA ARG A 327 21.81 9.98 7.66
C ARG A 327 21.79 11.02 6.53
N ASP A 328 22.16 10.62 5.32
CA ASP A 328 22.27 11.51 4.18
C ASP A 328 20.88 12.00 3.68
N ILE A 329 19.85 11.14 3.67
CA ILE A 329 18.49 11.49 3.18
C ILE A 329 17.64 12.12 4.28
N ALA A 330 17.62 11.52 5.46
CA ALA A 330 16.66 11.84 6.52
C ALA A 330 17.30 12.54 7.74
N GLN A 331 18.62 12.67 7.77
CA GLN A 331 19.40 13.20 8.91
C GLN A 331 19.16 12.44 10.21
N ILE A 332 18.95 11.12 10.09
CA ILE A 332 18.69 10.27 11.22
C ILE A 332 19.85 9.34 11.46
N GLU A 333 20.38 9.39 12.66
CA GLU A 333 21.30 8.41 13.20
C GLU A 333 20.57 7.57 14.25
N PHE A 334 20.80 6.28 14.22
CA PHE A 334 20.24 5.36 15.21
C PHE A 334 21.16 4.19 15.48
N LYS A 335 21.09 3.69 16.73
CA LYS A 335 21.85 2.52 17.15
C LYS A 335 20.98 1.28 17.13
N TYR A 336 21.48 0.16 16.61
CA TYR A 336 20.77 -1.12 16.60
C TYR A 336 20.73 -1.84 17.96
N LYS A 337 21.22 -1.24 19.04
CA LYS A 337 21.26 -1.87 20.37
C LYS A 337 19.90 -1.72 21.04
N ARG A 338 19.24 -2.85 21.36
CA ARG A 338 17.95 -2.89 22.06
C ARG A 338 18.19 -2.84 23.58
N GLN A 339 17.62 -1.84 24.25
CA GLN A 339 17.70 -1.69 25.72
C GLN A 339 16.70 -2.63 26.40
N TYR A 340 15.45 -2.63 25.97
CA TYR A 340 14.37 -3.43 26.52
C TYR A 340 14.04 -4.54 25.53
N LYS A 341 14.17 -5.80 25.97
CA LYS A 341 13.95 -7.00 25.14
C LYS A 341 12.93 -7.91 25.83
N PRO A 342 12.10 -8.63 25.03
CA PRO A 342 11.31 -9.75 25.56
C PRO A 342 12.23 -10.83 26.14
N ASP A 343 11.79 -11.47 27.21
CA ASP A 343 12.50 -12.58 27.83
C ASP A 343 12.42 -13.85 26.97
N ILE A 344 13.47 -14.69 26.98
CA ILE A 344 13.52 -15.94 26.20
C ILE A 344 12.35 -16.86 26.54
N LEU A 345 11.99 -16.97 27.82
CA LEU A 345 10.87 -17.77 28.30
C LEU A 345 9.49 -17.29 27.79
N SER A 346 9.41 -16.12 27.17
CA SER A 346 8.15 -15.59 26.60
C SER A 346 7.97 -15.87 25.11
N SER A 347 8.84 -16.69 24.53
CA SER A 347 8.73 -17.10 23.11
C SER A 347 7.36 -17.73 22.79
N TRP A 348 6.74 -18.42 23.75
CA TRP A 348 5.41 -19.03 23.60
C TRP A 348 4.34 -18.04 23.13
N GLN A 349 4.33 -16.81 23.64
CA GLN A 349 3.37 -15.78 23.23
C GLN A 349 3.51 -15.35 21.75
N TYR A 350 4.65 -15.63 21.15
CA TYR A 350 4.87 -15.38 19.72
C TYR A 350 4.51 -16.60 18.86
N ILE A 351 4.80 -17.81 19.32
CA ILE A 351 4.77 -19.04 18.51
C ILE A 351 3.50 -19.88 18.69
N TRP A 352 2.70 -19.69 19.76
CA TRP A 352 1.57 -20.55 20.10
C TRP A 352 0.60 -20.75 18.92
N LEU A 353 0.25 -19.68 18.18
CA LEU A 353 -0.64 -19.75 17.03
C LEU A 353 -0.07 -20.63 15.89
N ALA A 354 1.23 -20.52 15.63
CA ALA A 354 1.89 -21.34 14.61
C ALA A 354 1.90 -22.82 15.02
N VAL A 355 2.16 -23.10 16.30
CA VAL A 355 2.13 -24.47 16.86
C VAL A 355 0.72 -25.06 16.75
N TYR A 356 -0.32 -24.31 17.13
CA TYR A 356 -1.69 -24.79 17.00
C TYR A 356 -2.10 -25.04 15.54
N LEU A 357 -1.64 -24.21 14.60
CA LEU A 357 -1.87 -24.46 13.18
C LEU A 357 -1.21 -25.77 12.72
N MET A 358 0.05 -26.00 13.10
CA MET A 358 0.76 -27.25 12.76
C MET A 358 0.06 -28.48 13.37
N ILE A 359 -0.26 -28.42 14.66
CA ILE A 359 -0.98 -29.52 15.33
C ILE A 359 -2.37 -29.72 14.71
N GLY A 360 -3.08 -28.66 14.31
CA GLY A 360 -4.41 -28.76 13.72
C GLY A 360 -4.44 -29.33 12.30
N ILE A 361 -3.30 -29.35 11.60
CA ILE A 361 -3.17 -29.93 10.25
C ILE A 361 -2.95 -31.45 10.34
N LEU A 362 -2.22 -31.94 11.36
CA LEU A 362 -1.88 -33.36 11.52
C LEU A 362 -3.09 -34.33 11.51
N PRO A 363 -4.27 -34.01 12.09
CA PRO A 363 -5.44 -34.90 12.05
C PRO A 363 -5.89 -35.23 10.62
N ILE A 364 -5.65 -34.40 9.64
CA ILE A 364 -5.99 -34.67 8.24
C ILE A 364 -5.30 -35.95 7.78
N GLN A 365 -3.99 -36.08 8.05
CA GLN A 365 -3.21 -37.25 7.69
C GLN A 365 -3.54 -38.49 8.54
N LEU A 366 -3.99 -38.32 9.79
CA LEU A 366 -4.26 -39.43 10.70
C LEU A 366 -5.68 -40.01 10.55
N ILE A 367 -6.64 -39.13 10.23
CA ILE A 367 -8.08 -39.53 10.21
C ILE A 367 -8.54 -39.91 8.79
N VAL A 368 -8.18 -39.10 7.77
CA VAL A 368 -8.69 -39.32 6.41
C VAL A 368 -8.34 -40.67 5.84
N PRO A 369 -7.12 -41.21 5.97
CA PRO A 369 -6.80 -42.57 5.49
C PRO A 369 -7.59 -43.69 6.18
N LYS A 370 -8.03 -43.48 7.43
CA LYS A 370 -8.83 -44.46 8.17
C LYS A 370 -10.30 -44.44 7.76
N VAL A 371 -10.85 -43.27 7.48
CA VAL A 371 -12.26 -43.10 7.13
C VAL A 371 -12.50 -43.30 5.63
N ALA A 372 -11.56 -42.85 4.80
CA ALA A 372 -11.61 -42.90 3.35
C ALA A 372 -10.24 -43.30 2.77
N PRO A 373 -9.87 -44.58 2.74
CA PRO A 373 -8.56 -45.06 2.27
C PRO A 373 -8.21 -44.62 0.85
N GLN A 374 -9.23 -44.43 0.00
CA GLN A 374 -9.08 -43.97 -1.38
C GLN A 374 -8.52 -42.54 -1.48
N LEU A 375 -8.62 -41.75 -0.41
CA LEU A 375 -8.14 -40.37 -0.34
C LEU A 375 -6.82 -40.22 0.41
N SER A 376 -6.14 -41.31 0.75
CA SER A 376 -4.90 -41.30 1.55
C SER A 376 -3.80 -40.45 0.91
N ASP A 377 -3.57 -40.62 -0.40
CA ASP A 377 -2.54 -39.88 -1.12
C ASP A 377 -2.88 -38.38 -1.22
N ALA A 378 -4.15 -38.07 -1.45
CA ALA A 378 -4.63 -36.69 -1.44
C ALA A 378 -4.50 -36.05 -0.04
N ALA A 379 -4.84 -36.79 1.01
CA ALA A 379 -4.70 -36.31 2.39
C ALA A 379 -3.23 -36.04 2.75
N TRP A 380 -2.32 -36.96 2.40
CA TRP A 380 -0.89 -36.77 2.58
C TRP A 380 -0.40 -35.51 1.86
N PHE A 381 -0.75 -35.34 0.57
CA PHE A 381 -0.38 -34.19 -0.24
C PHE A 381 -0.92 -32.88 0.35
N ILE A 382 -2.20 -32.83 0.75
CA ILE A 382 -2.82 -31.64 1.35
C ILE A 382 -2.14 -31.29 2.68
N THR A 383 -1.83 -32.29 3.50
CA THR A 383 -1.14 -32.09 4.79
C THR A 383 0.23 -31.43 4.56
N VAL A 384 1.05 -31.98 3.65
CA VAL A 384 2.36 -31.41 3.34
C VAL A 384 2.24 -29.98 2.78
N MET A 385 1.27 -29.73 1.87
CA MET A 385 1.03 -28.41 1.30
C MET A 385 0.62 -27.36 2.34
N LEU A 386 -0.09 -27.76 3.39
CA LEU A 386 -0.49 -26.88 4.48
C LEU A 386 0.61 -26.74 5.55
N GLU A 387 1.39 -27.79 5.80
CA GLU A 387 2.49 -27.76 6.77
C GLU A 387 3.63 -26.83 6.33
N ILE A 388 3.99 -26.79 5.05
CA ILE A 388 5.06 -25.91 4.55
C ILE A 388 4.83 -24.44 4.95
N PRO A 389 3.68 -23.80 4.67
CA PRO A 389 3.41 -22.42 5.11
C PRO A 389 3.28 -22.30 6.64
N ALA A 390 2.82 -23.34 7.35
CA ALA A 390 2.73 -23.33 8.80
C ALA A 390 4.13 -23.32 9.45
N VAL A 391 5.03 -24.19 8.99
CA VAL A 391 6.45 -24.20 9.41
C VAL A 391 7.14 -22.89 9.05
N TRP A 392 6.89 -22.36 7.85
CA TRP A 392 7.40 -21.05 7.45
C TRP A 392 6.92 -19.94 8.39
N TYR A 393 5.64 -19.94 8.74
CA TYR A 393 5.09 -19.00 9.71
C TYR A 393 5.71 -19.17 11.10
N PHE A 394 5.94 -20.39 11.56
CA PHE A 394 6.62 -20.70 12.82
C PHE A 394 8.03 -20.08 12.87
N ILE A 395 8.84 -20.28 11.82
CA ILE A 395 10.18 -19.68 11.70
C ILE A 395 10.12 -18.14 11.77
N ILE A 396 9.14 -17.54 11.08
CA ILE A 396 8.92 -16.08 11.13
C ILE A 396 8.62 -15.63 12.56
N ARG A 397 7.80 -16.37 13.33
CA ARG A 397 7.43 -16.01 14.71
C ARG A 397 8.60 -16.12 15.67
N ILE A 398 9.47 -17.11 15.50
CA ILE A 398 10.74 -17.19 16.24
C ILE A 398 11.64 -15.99 15.91
N ALA A 399 11.84 -15.71 14.63
CA ALA A 399 12.62 -14.55 14.20
C ALA A 399 12.05 -13.22 14.72
N ALA A 400 10.72 -13.10 14.81
CA ALA A 400 10.02 -11.96 15.36
C ALA A 400 10.31 -11.77 16.86
N HIS A 401 10.26 -12.86 17.64
CA HIS A 401 10.59 -12.83 19.06
C HIS A 401 12.03 -12.37 19.28
N LEU A 402 12.98 -12.99 18.56
CA LEU A 402 14.41 -12.68 18.67
C LEU A 402 14.76 -11.25 18.26
N THR A 403 13.91 -10.57 17.48
CA THR A 403 14.18 -9.20 17.00
C THR A 403 13.39 -8.12 17.69
N SER A 404 12.37 -8.44 18.48
CA SER A 404 11.53 -7.47 19.17
C SER A 404 12.28 -6.73 20.30
N GLY A 405 11.88 -5.48 20.55
CA GLY A 405 12.46 -4.68 21.64
C GLY A 405 12.16 -3.18 21.49
N VAL A 406 12.64 -2.40 22.44
CA VAL A 406 12.52 -0.93 22.46
C VAL A 406 13.85 -0.33 22.91
N THR A 407 14.15 0.86 22.40
CA THR A 407 15.26 1.69 22.86
C THR A 407 14.78 3.14 22.86
N ILE A 408 15.16 3.87 23.89
CA ILE A 408 14.93 5.31 24.01
C ILE A 408 16.32 5.94 24.20
N ASP A 409 16.73 6.75 23.23
CA ASP A 409 18.05 7.39 23.22
C ASP A 409 17.97 8.78 22.60
N ASN A 410 18.52 9.80 23.27
CA ASN A 410 18.66 11.16 22.76
C ASN A 410 17.39 11.77 22.12
N GLY A 411 16.24 11.64 22.80
CA GLY A 411 14.99 12.19 22.27
C GLY A 411 14.35 11.39 21.15
N LYS A 412 14.93 10.23 20.78
CA LYS A 412 14.39 9.31 19.77
C LYS A 412 13.94 8.02 20.41
N ILE A 413 12.87 7.47 19.86
CA ILE A 413 12.40 6.13 20.21
C ILE A 413 12.60 5.20 19.02
N ILE A 414 13.12 4.01 19.29
CA ILE A 414 13.31 2.95 18.29
C ILE A 414 12.54 1.73 18.76
N ILE A 415 11.62 1.24 17.93
CA ILE A 415 10.72 0.16 18.26
C ILE A 415 10.90 -0.97 17.25
N TRP A 416 11.30 -2.14 17.71
CA TRP A 416 11.37 -3.36 16.91
C TRP A 416 10.17 -4.24 17.24
N TYR A 417 9.34 -4.48 16.25
CA TYR A 417 8.16 -5.34 16.41
C TYR A 417 7.86 -6.12 15.13
N SER A 418 6.95 -7.06 15.22
CA SER A 418 6.50 -7.84 14.05
C SER A 418 4.98 -7.77 13.91
N LYS A 419 4.53 -7.66 12.66
CA LYS A 419 3.11 -7.69 12.30
C LYS A 419 2.93 -8.65 11.13
N ARG A 420 2.10 -9.69 11.29
CA ARG A 420 1.91 -10.77 10.32
C ARG A 420 3.24 -11.44 9.94
N TYR A 421 3.65 -11.37 8.68
CA TYR A 421 4.86 -11.99 8.11
C TYR A 421 6.07 -11.05 8.04
N SER A 422 5.95 -9.82 8.50
CA SER A 422 6.98 -8.80 8.39
C SER A 422 7.46 -8.31 9.75
N MET A 423 8.75 -7.98 9.82
CA MET A 423 9.40 -7.33 10.93
C MET A 423 9.59 -5.85 10.60
N TYR A 424 9.34 -5.00 11.58
CA TYR A 424 9.41 -3.54 11.46
C TYR A 424 10.34 -2.97 12.51
N THR A 425 11.12 -1.97 12.11
CA THR A 425 11.90 -1.13 13.02
C THR A 425 11.44 0.29 12.81
N ILE A 426 10.72 0.87 13.76
CA ILE A 426 10.29 2.27 13.74
C ILE A 426 11.39 3.12 14.36
N ILE A 427 11.63 4.28 13.78
CA ILE A 427 12.52 5.32 14.27
C ILE A 427 11.73 6.62 14.25
N ALA A 428 11.48 7.20 15.42
CA ALA A 428 10.69 8.42 15.56
C ALA A 428 11.29 9.33 16.64
N ASP A 429 11.00 10.61 16.55
CA ASP A 429 11.24 11.53 17.64
C ASP A 429 10.18 11.31 18.74
N THR A 430 10.59 11.38 20.01
CA THR A 430 9.65 11.20 21.14
C THR A 430 8.53 12.24 21.16
N SER A 431 8.77 13.44 20.59
CA SER A 431 7.75 14.49 20.43
C SER A 431 6.59 14.13 19.50
N LYS A 432 6.79 13.14 18.61
CA LYS A 432 5.75 12.65 17.68
C LYS A 432 4.91 11.51 18.30
N LEU A 433 5.31 11.01 19.45
CA LEU A 433 4.60 9.97 20.18
C LEU A 433 3.41 10.58 20.93
N VAL A 434 2.20 10.10 20.66
CA VAL A 434 0.96 10.64 21.25
C VAL A 434 0.53 9.84 22.48
N LYS A 435 0.68 8.50 22.42
CA LYS A 435 0.16 7.61 23.47
C LYS A 435 1.02 6.36 23.62
N VAL A 436 1.22 5.96 24.87
CA VAL A 436 1.76 4.63 25.23
C VAL A 436 0.68 3.85 25.98
N ASP A 437 0.43 2.62 25.54
CA ASP A 437 -0.61 1.75 26.06
C ASP A 437 0.05 0.46 26.59
N ILE A 438 -0.16 0.15 27.87
CA ILE A 438 0.35 -1.08 28.50
C ILE A 438 -0.83 -2.02 28.68
N ARG A 439 -0.75 -3.20 28.05
CA ARG A 439 -1.82 -4.22 28.09
C ARG A 439 -1.30 -5.51 28.65
N GLN A 440 -2.10 -6.09 29.53
CA GLN A 440 -1.91 -7.42 30.08
C GLN A 440 -3.17 -8.26 29.84
N ASN A 441 -2.99 -9.48 29.37
CA ASN A 441 -4.05 -10.47 29.36
C ASN A 441 -4.12 -11.12 30.75
N TRP A 442 -5.26 -11.70 31.09
CA TRP A 442 -5.48 -12.39 32.36
C TRP A 442 -4.37 -13.41 32.69
N PHE A 443 -3.92 -14.19 31.73
CA PHE A 443 -2.80 -15.13 31.86
C PHE A 443 -1.45 -14.43 32.18
N GLN A 444 -1.25 -13.26 31.64
CA GLN A 444 -0.05 -12.44 31.89
C GLN A 444 -0.04 -11.83 33.28
N ILE A 445 -1.20 -11.52 33.83
CA ILE A 445 -1.35 -10.98 35.18
C ILE A 445 -1.01 -12.06 36.20
N LEU A 446 -1.59 -13.26 36.07
CA LEU A 446 -1.49 -14.33 37.06
C LEU A 446 -0.16 -15.10 37.01
N ILE A 447 0.35 -15.41 35.81
CA ILE A 447 1.45 -16.40 35.67
C ILE A 447 2.78 -15.74 35.29
N SER A 448 2.77 -14.78 34.32
CA SER A 448 4.04 -14.38 33.72
C SER A 448 4.53 -12.99 34.14
N HIS A 449 3.70 -12.17 34.76
CA HIS A 449 3.98 -10.76 35.12
C HIS A 449 4.57 -9.94 33.95
N LYS A 450 4.17 -10.29 32.71
CA LYS A 450 4.59 -9.67 31.47
C LYS A 450 3.48 -8.83 30.88
N CYS A 451 3.83 -7.90 30.01
CA CYS A 451 2.88 -7.01 29.36
C CYS A 451 3.24 -6.78 27.90
N SER A 452 2.30 -6.28 27.14
CA SER A 452 2.50 -5.78 25.79
C SER A 452 2.42 -4.26 25.80
N VAL A 453 3.45 -3.60 25.28
CA VAL A 453 3.51 -2.14 25.21
C VAL A 453 3.18 -1.69 23.80
N GLY A 454 2.17 -0.86 23.67
CA GLY A 454 1.72 -0.26 22.41
C GLY A 454 2.11 1.20 22.32
N PHE A 455 2.60 1.59 21.16
CA PHE A 455 3.02 2.95 20.85
C PHE A 455 2.13 3.50 19.72
N TYR A 456 1.69 4.74 19.88
CA TYR A 456 0.81 5.43 18.94
C TYR A 456 1.44 6.76 18.55
N PHE A 457 1.57 6.98 17.24
CA PHE A 457 2.13 8.21 16.70
C PHE A 457 1.06 9.14 16.15
N ASN A 458 1.40 10.40 15.94
CA ASN A 458 0.48 11.41 15.44
C ASN A 458 -0.06 11.02 14.05
N GLY A 459 -1.33 11.33 13.79
CA GLY A 459 -1.99 11.08 12.50
C GLY A 459 -2.41 9.63 12.24
N GLU A 460 -2.20 8.70 13.17
CA GLU A 460 -2.60 7.29 13.04
C GLU A 460 -3.89 7.00 13.81
N MET A 461 -4.99 6.84 13.10
CA MET A 461 -6.24 6.43 13.75
C MET A 461 -6.30 4.93 14.11
N SER A 462 -5.49 4.07 13.49
CA SER A 462 -5.65 2.61 13.61
C SER A 462 -4.37 1.78 13.62
N GLU A 463 -3.22 2.35 13.35
CA GLU A 463 -1.98 1.59 13.38
C GLU A 463 -1.39 1.57 14.79
N ARG A 464 -1.26 0.35 15.30
CA ARG A 464 -0.76 0.09 16.65
C ARG A 464 0.56 -0.66 16.53
N HIS A 465 1.59 -0.14 17.18
CA HIS A 465 2.92 -0.75 17.16
C HIS A 465 3.17 -1.40 18.51
N TYR A 466 2.99 -2.73 18.57
CA TYR A 466 3.09 -3.47 19.83
C TYR A 466 4.38 -4.26 19.95
N VAL A 467 5.08 -4.06 21.05
CA VAL A 467 6.12 -4.98 21.53
C VAL A 467 5.51 -5.88 22.60
N LYS A 468 5.47 -7.17 22.31
CA LYS A 468 4.88 -8.18 23.19
C LYS A 468 5.87 -8.66 24.24
N SER A 469 5.38 -9.09 25.38
CA SER A 469 6.14 -9.86 26.39
C SER A 469 7.31 -9.13 27.02
N LEU A 470 7.20 -7.85 27.28
CA LEU A 470 8.12 -7.10 28.14
C LEU A 470 7.79 -7.35 29.62
N LYS A 471 8.79 -7.28 30.48
CA LYS A 471 8.58 -7.31 31.94
C LYS A 471 7.85 -6.04 32.37
N MET A 472 6.93 -6.14 33.35
CA MET A 472 6.13 -4.99 33.81
C MET A 472 7.03 -3.84 34.30
N LYS A 473 8.12 -4.14 35.00
CA LYS A 473 9.12 -3.13 35.43
C LYS A 473 9.71 -2.35 34.25
N GLN A 474 10.06 -3.05 33.15
CA GLN A 474 10.56 -2.40 31.94
C GLN A 474 9.51 -1.50 31.27
N ALA A 475 8.24 -1.94 31.25
CA ALA A 475 7.15 -1.13 30.68
C ALA A 475 6.89 0.14 31.50
N GLN A 476 6.95 0.05 32.84
CA GLN A 476 6.83 1.21 33.71
C GLN A 476 8.00 2.18 33.54
N GLU A 477 9.23 1.65 33.40
CA GLU A 477 10.41 2.49 33.13
C GLU A 477 10.31 3.20 31.78
N ILE A 478 9.89 2.49 30.72
CA ILE A 478 9.63 3.10 29.40
C ILE A 478 8.61 4.23 29.53
N LYS A 479 7.49 3.99 30.26
CA LYS A 479 6.46 4.99 30.49
C LYS A 479 7.05 6.20 31.22
N ARG A 480 7.80 6.01 32.30
CA ARG A 480 8.43 7.08 33.05
C ARG A 480 9.38 7.91 32.19
N ARG A 481 10.31 7.28 31.45
CA ARG A 481 11.25 8.00 30.57
C ARG A 481 10.59 8.79 29.45
N LEU A 482 9.36 8.45 29.05
CA LEU A 482 8.61 9.15 28.01
C LEU A 482 7.76 10.28 28.57
N LEU A 483 7.27 10.15 29.83
CA LEU A 483 6.45 11.16 30.50
C LEU A 483 7.30 12.19 31.28
N ASP A 484 8.40 11.75 31.91
CA ASP A 484 9.25 12.63 32.74
C ASP A 484 10.13 13.61 31.91
N LYS A 485 9.85 13.77 30.63
CA LYS A 485 10.48 14.82 29.78
C LYS A 485 9.76 16.16 29.86
N GLU A 486 8.72 16.28 30.67
CA GLU A 486 8.00 17.55 30.89
C GLU A 486 8.52 18.36 32.11
N ASN A 487 9.66 17.93 32.70
CA ASN A 487 10.37 18.73 33.75
C ASN A 487 11.79 19.04 33.33
#